data_dfa6ca2c58ff02860c61834ee4467bfd
#
_entry.id   dfa6ca2c58ff02860c61834ee4467bfd
#
_cell.length_a   1.000
_cell.length_b   1.000
_cell.length_c   1.000
_cell.angle_alpha   90.00
_cell.angle_beta   90.00
_cell.angle_gamma   90.00
#
_symmetry.space_group_name_H-M   'P 1'
#
loop_
_entity.id
_entity.type
_entity.pdbx_description
1 polymer ?
#
loop_
_entity_poly.entity_id
_entity_poly.type
_entity_poly.pdbx_seq_one_letter_code
_entity_poly.pdbx_strand_id
1 'polypeptide(L)'
;ADFALWARKIGQGPEALRAAVEEAAHRAREVPRHLCRLADAFDEMGVLYGSHDDPDGETRERYSMIGARIAEFPTTRRAAAAARAMMSPVLMGAPNVVRGGSQSGNVAAIDLIAEGLCDALVSDYHIPALALSAWTLVDAGVASLPRAWAMISTRPAEILRLADRGRLDPGMRADLVIMNAETRAVEATISGGRLAYLAGE
;
A
#
# COMPACT_ATOMS: atom_id res chain seq x y z
N ALA A 1 -23.32 -10.25 -7.59
CA ALA A 1 -23.06 -10.12 -6.15
C ALA A 1 -24.29 -10.58 -5.38
N ASP A 2 -24.12 -11.42 -4.36
CA ASP A 2 -25.22 -11.91 -3.52
C ASP A 2 -25.61 -10.79 -2.51
N PHE A 3 -26.56 -9.96 -2.90
CA PHE A 3 -27.10 -8.88 -2.07
C PHE A 3 -27.59 -9.36 -0.71
N ALA A 4 -28.14 -10.58 -0.64
CA ALA A 4 -28.64 -11.15 0.62
C ALA A 4 -27.50 -11.43 1.61
N LEU A 5 -26.35 -11.92 1.11
CA LEU A 5 -25.18 -12.16 1.93
C LEU A 5 -24.59 -10.84 2.46
N TRP A 6 -24.47 -9.82 1.59
CA TRP A 6 -23.98 -8.50 1.97
C TRP A 6 -24.88 -7.81 2.97
N ALA A 7 -26.18 -7.83 2.74
CA ALA A 7 -27.19 -7.25 3.64
C ALA A 7 -27.09 -7.84 5.05
N ARG A 8 -26.93 -9.16 5.17
CA ARG A 8 -26.71 -9.84 6.47
C ARG A 8 -25.45 -9.36 7.18
N LYS A 9 -24.33 -9.22 6.43
CA LYS A 9 -23.05 -8.78 7.01
C LYS A 9 -23.12 -7.39 7.64
N ILE A 10 -23.92 -6.49 7.07
CA ILE A 10 -24.08 -5.10 7.55
C ILE A 10 -25.34 -4.89 8.38
N GLY A 11 -26.08 -5.96 8.70
CA GLY A 11 -27.29 -5.88 9.54
C GLY A 11 -28.48 -5.16 8.89
N GLN A 12 -28.55 -5.15 7.56
CA GLN A 12 -29.66 -4.52 6.81
C GLN A 12 -30.48 -5.55 6.03
N GLY A 13 -31.73 -5.18 5.69
CA GLY A 13 -32.53 -5.97 4.77
C GLY A 13 -32.04 -5.86 3.33
N PRO A 14 -32.16 -6.93 2.48
CA PRO A 14 -31.69 -6.89 1.10
C PRO A 14 -32.30 -5.76 0.25
N GLU A 15 -33.56 -5.42 0.49
CA GLU A 15 -34.26 -4.34 -0.21
C GLU A 15 -33.74 -2.97 0.20
N ALA A 16 -33.48 -2.76 1.51
CA ALA A 16 -32.89 -1.52 2.01
C ALA A 16 -31.48 -1.30 1.45
N LEU A 17 -30.66 -2.36 1.38
CA LEU A 17 -29.34 -2.31 0.75
C LEU A 17 -29.46 -1.97 -0.74
N ARG A 18 -30.40 -2.57 -1.47
CA ARG A 18 -30.62 -2.29 -2.89
C ARG A 18 -30.99 -0.82 -3.11
N ALA A 19 -31.95 -0.30 -2.34
CA ALA A 19 -32.36 1.09 -2.41
C ALA A 19 -31.20 2.05 -2.12
N ALA A 20 -30.36 1.74 -1.12
CA ALA A 20 -29.18 2.54 -0.80
C ALA A 20 -28.14 2.54 -1.95
N VAL A 21 -27.94 1.41 -2.61
CA VAL A 21 -27.04 1.30 -3.77
C VAL A 21 -27.59 2.08 -4.97
N GLU A 22 -28.88 1.99 -5.24
CA GLU A 22 -29.54 2.74 -6.32
C GLU A 22 -29.47 4.27 -6.07
N GLU A 23 -29.69 4.71 -4.85
CA GLU A 23 -29.53 6.11 -4.44
C GLU A 23 -28.07 6.57 -4.61
N ALA A 24 -27.10 5.78 -4.15
CA ALA A 24 -25.68 6.07 -4.32
C ALA A 24 -25.30 6.16 -5.81
N ALA A 25 -25.80 5.22 -6.64
CA ALA A 25 -25.58 5.24 -8.09
C ALA A 25 -26.16 6.50 -8.75
N HIS A 26 -27.33 6.95 -8.30
CA HIS A 26 -27.95 8.20 -8.80
C HIS A 26 -27.10 9.44 -8.49
N ARG A 27 -26.40 9.42 -7.36
CA ARG A 27 -25.50 10.49 -6.92
C ARG A 27 -24.08 10.38 -7.46
N ALA A 28 -23.73 9.33 -8.21
CA ALA A 28 -22.39 9.12 -8.75
C ALA A 28 -21.89 10.31 -9.60
N ARG A 29 -22.81 11.05 -10.25
CA ARG A 29 -22.50 12.29 -10.99
C ARG A 29 -21.91 13.41 -10.14
N GLU A 30 -22.11 13.38 -8.82
CA GLU A 30 -21.61 14.37 -7.88
C GLU A 30 -20.15 14.08 -7.46
N VAL A 31 -19.69 12.83 -7.65
CA VAL A 31 -18.38 12.35 -7.21
C VAL A 31 -17.21 13.19 -7.74
N PRO A 32 -17.13 13.54 -9.05
CA PRO A 32 -16.01 14.34 -9.54
C PRO A 32 -15.88 15.69 -8.81
N ARG A 33 -17.00 16.35 -8.55
CA ARG A 33 -17.00 17.63 -7.82
C ARG A 33 -16.54 17.48 -6.38
N HIS A 34 -16.93 16.39 -5.70
CA HIS A 34 -16.48 16.11 -4.34
C HIS A 34 -15.00 15.77 -4.29
N LEU A 35 -14.52 14.99 -5.26
CA LEU A 35 -13.08 14.66 -5.36
C LEU A 35 -12.23 15.92 -5.59
N CYS A 36 -12.64 16.83 -6.48
CA CYS A 36 -11.92 18.09 -6.67
C CYS A 36 -11.87 18.92 -5.38
N ARG A 37 -13.00 19.08 -4.68
CA ARG A 37 -13.01 19.82 -3.41
C ARG A 37 -12.15 19.17 -2.33
N LEU A 38 -12.12 17.84 -2.27
CA LEU A 38 -11.26 17.11 -1.35
C LEU A 38 -9.79 17.31 -1.70
N ALA A 39 -9.44 17.25 -2.98
CA ALA A 39 -8.11 17.51 -3.48
C ALA A 39 -7.64 18.93 -3.14
N ASP A 40 -8.49 19.95 -3.41
CA ASP A 40 -8.20 21.34 -3.04
C ASP A 40 -7.91 21.49 -1.54
N ALA A 41 -8.72 20.84 -0.69
CA ALA A 41 -8.51 20.89 0.76
C ALA A 41 -7.22 20.20 1.20
N PHE A 42 -6.85 19.07 0.57
CA PHE A 42 -5.58 18.39 0.86
C PHE A 42 -4.38 19.21 0.39
N ASP A 43 -4.48 19.88 -0.76
CA ASP A 43 -3.43 20.75 -1.27
C ASP A 43 -3.24 21.98 -0.36
N GLU A 44 -4.32 22.60 0.12
CA GLU A 44 -4.26 23.70 1.10
C GLU A 44 -3.58 23.28 2.42
N MET A 45 -3.82 22.04 2.86
CA MET A 45 -3.18 21.50 4.08
C MET A 45 -1.77 20.95 3.83
N GLY A 46 -1.29 20.89 2.60
CA GLY A 46 -0.02 20.27 2.23
C GLY A 46 0.02 18.74 2.45
N VAL A 47 -1.12 18.07 2.40
CA VAL A 47 -1.24 16.62 2.63
C VAL A 47 -0.89 15.86 1.35
N LEU A 48 -0.05 14.83 1.46
CA LEU A 48 0.19 13.89 0.38
C LEU A 48 -0.95 12.87 0.32
N TYR A 49 -1.55 12.70 -0.84
CA TYR A 49 -2.64 11.76 -1.07
C TYR A 49 -2.46 10.93 -2.34
N GLY A 50 -3.21 9.86 -2.46
CA GLY A 50 -3.16 8.91 -3.56
C GLY A 50 -4.53 8.39 -3.97
N SER A 51 -4.54 7.56 -5.01
CA SER A 51 -5.69 6.74 -5.40
C SER A 51 -5.51 5.31 -4.92
N HIS A 52 -6.60 4.58 -4.83
CA HIS A 52 -6.64 3.19 -4.38
C HIS A 52 -7.43 2.33 -5.36
N ASP A 53 -6.92 1.13 -5.65
CA ASP A 53 -7.56 0.15 -6.54
C ASP A 53 -7.79 0.64 -7.99
N ASP A 54 -6.89 1.45 -8.53
CA ASP A 54 -6.99 1.89 -9.91
C ASP A 54 -7.06 0.69 -10.86
N PRO A 55 -8.15 0.52 -11.66
CA PRO A 55 -8.31 -0.64 -12.52
C PRO A 55 -7.54 -0.52 -13.85
N ASP A 56 -7.21 0.69 -14.26
CA ASP A 56 -6.57 0.99 -15.53
C ASP A 56 -5.79 2.31 -15.52
N GLY A 57 -5.08 2.55 -16.62
CA GLY A 57 -4.28 3.76 -16.77
C GLY A 57 -5.09 5.04 -16.89
N GLU A 58 -6.30 4.99 -17.46
CA GLU A 58 -7.18 6.14 -17.60
C GLU A 58 -7.69 6.64 -16.24
N THR A 59 -8.05 5.71 -15.37
CA THR A 59 -8.42 6.03 -13.99
C THR A 59 -7.24 6.64 -13.23
N ARG A 60 -6.04 6.05 -13.37
CA ARG A 60 -4.81 6.60 -12.79
C ARG A 60 -4.52 8.02 -13.29
N GLU A 61 -4.68 8.27 -14.58
CA GLU A 61 -4.49 9.59 -15.17
C GLU A 61 -5.45 10.62 -14.59
N ARG A 62 -6.74 10.29 -14.51
CA ARG A 62 -7.76 11.14 -13.88
C ARG A 62 -7.40 11.52 -12.45
N TYR A 63 -6.98 10.57 -11.63
CA TYR A 63 -6.57 10.86 -10.26
C TYR A 63 -5.28 11.69 -10.19
N SER A 64 -4.34 11.45 -11.12
CA SER A 64 -3.13 12.27 -11.22
C SER A 64 -3.43 13.73 -11.56
N MET A 65 -4.42 13.99 -12.43
CA MET A 65 -4.82 15.35 -12.80
C MET A 65 -5.39 16.15 -11.63
N ILE A 66 -6.01 15.51 -10.65
CA ILE A 66 -6.49 16.17 -9.43
C ILE A 66 -5.48 16.17 -8.28
N GLY A 67 -4.23 15.79 -8.54
CA GLY A 67 -3.14 15.89 -7.57
C GLY A 67 -2.79 14.63 -6.81
N ALA A 68 -3.49 13.50 -7.02
CA ALA A 68 -3.15 12.23 -6.37
C ALA A 68 -1.76 11.75 -6.83
N ARG A 69 -0.80 11.68 -5.91
CA ARG A 69 0.61 11.41 -6.20
C ARG A 69 1.03 9.97 -5.98
N ILE A 70 0.23 9.16 -5.31
CA ILE A 70 0.51 7.77 -4.96
C ILE A 70 -0.54 6.88 -5.64
N ALA A 71 -0.13 5.74 -6.16
CA ALA A 71 -1.01 4.67 -6.64
C ALA A 71 -0.94 3.49 -5.67
N GLU A 72 -1.97 3.33 -4.84
CA GLU A 72 -2.07 2.23 -3.90
C GLU A 72 -2.93 1.11 -4.49
N PHE A 73 -2.38 -0.10 -4.51
CA PHE A 73 -3.03 -1.32 -4.99
C PHE A 73 -3.63 -1.24 -6.40
N PRO A 74 -2.89 -0.74 -7.42
CA PRO A 74 -3.39 -0.87 -8.78
C PRO A 74 -3.77 -2.32 -9.06
N THR A 75 -5.00 -2.54 -9.58
CA THR A 75 -5.54 -3.89 -9.71
C THR A 75 -5.04 -4.64 -10.94
N THR A 76 -4.39 -3.92 -11.85
CA THR A 76 -3.84 -4.46 -13.09
C THR A 76 -2.40 -4.00 -13.33
N ARG A 77 -1.65 -4.81 -14.09
CA ARG A 77 -0.31 -4.43 -14.57
C ARG A 77 -0.32 -3.11 -15.37
N ARG A 78 -1.37 -2.88 -16.17
CA ARG A 78 -1.51 -1.65 -16.97
C ARG A 78 -1.66 -0.42 -16.08
N ALA A 79 -2.44 -0.50 -15.02
CA ALA A 79 -2.59 0.60 -14.05
C ALA A 79 -1.26 0.90 -13.34
N ALA A 80 -0.53 -0.13 -12.90
CA ALA A 80 0.79 0.03 -12.30
C ALA A 80 1.80 0.66 -13.27
N ALA A 81 1.84 0.19 -14.52
CA ALA A 81 2.72 0.75 -15.54
C ALA A 81 2.38 2.23 -15.86
N ALA A 82 1.09 2.58 -15.91
CA ALA A 82 0.65 3.97 -16.10
C ALA A 82 1.08 4.85 -14.91
N ALA A 83 0.92 4.38 -13.66
CA ALA A 83 1.39 5.09 -12.49
C ALA A 83 2.90 5.37 -12.57
N ARG A 84 3.69 4.38 -12.93
CA ARG A 84 5.15 4.53 -13.10
C ARG A 84 5.51 5.53 -14.21
N ALA A 85 4.80 5.49 -15.34
CA ALA A 85 5.01 6.44 -16.43
C ALA A 85 4.73 7.89 -16.01
N MET A 86 3.83 8.10 -15.05
CA MET A 86 3.51 9.40 -14.45
C MET A 86 4.39 9.75 -13.23
N MET A 87 5.43 8.96 -12.96
CA MET A 87 6.30 9.11 -11.80
C MET A 87 5.55 9.03 -10.44
N SER A 88 4.39 8.39 -10.43
CA SER A 88 3.65 8.10 -9.20
C SER A 88 4.18 6.80 -8.59
N PRO A 89 4.62 6.79 -7.33
CA PRO A 89 5.03 5.56 -6.68
C PRO A 89 3.85 4.59 -6.55
N VAL A 90 4.15 3.31 -6.77
CA VAL A 90 3.19 2.21 -6.69
C VAL A 90 3.41 1.46 -5.38
N LEU A 91 2.36 1.35 -4.58
CA LEU A 91 2.36 0.61 -3.32
C LEU A 91 1.52 -0.66 -3.47
N MET A 92 2.04 -1.78 -2.97
CA MET A 92 1.33 -3.06 -2.95
C MET A 92 1.27 -3.64 -1.54
N GLY A 93 0.31 -4.52 -1.31
CA GLY A 93 0.14 -5.19 0.00
C GLY A 93 1.21 -6.25 0.23
N ALA A 94 1.93 -6.17 1.35
CA ALA A 94 2.83 -7.23 1.79
C ALA A 94 2.14 -8.59 1.94
N PRO A 95 0.86 -8.67 2.41
CA PRO A 95 0.11 -9.94 2.42
C PRO A 95 -0.08 -10.57 1.04
N ASN A 96 -0.15 -9.75 -0.04
CA ASN A 96 -0.21 -10.26 -1.41
C ASN A 96 1.08 -10.99 -1.79
N VAL A 97 2.25 -10.45 -1.42
CA VAL A 97 3.56 -11.10 -1.61
C VAL A 97 3.64 -12.42 -0.84
N VAL A 98 3.34 -12.39 0.46
CA VAL A 98 3.45 -13.55 1.36
C VAL A 98 2.54 -14.70 0.92
N ARG A 99 1.35 -14.39 0.44
CA ARG A 99 0.38 -15.37 -0.04
C ARG A 99 0.66 -15.86 -1.47
N GLY A 100 1.53 -15.17 -2.21
CA GLY A 100 1.83 -15.49 -3.61
C GLY A 100 0.78 -15.00 -4.61
N GLY A 101 -0.07 -14.04 -4.22
CA GLY A 101 -1.08 -13.47 -5.10
C GLY A 101 -2.15 -12.65 -4.42
N SER A 102 -3.01 -12.04 -5.22
CA SER A 102 -4.14 -11.23 -4.75
C SER A 102 -5.27 -12.10 -4.19
N GLN A 103 -5.87 -11.67 -3.08
CA GLN A 103 -7.07 -12.29 -2.52
C GLN A 103 -8.29 -12.13 -3.42
N SER A 104 -8.33 -11.05 -4.21
CA SER A 104 -9.45 -10.70 -5.09
C SER A 104 -9.22 -11.09 -6.54
N GLY A 105 -8.13 -11.84 -6.85
CA GLY A 105 -7.79 -12.23 -8.22
C GLY A 105 -7.18 -11.10 -9.07
N ASN A 106 -6.77 -10.00 -8.45
CA ASN A 106 -6.05 -8.91 -9.10
C ASN A 106 -4.58 -9.29 -9.36
N VAL A 107 -3.79 -8.36 -9.91
CA VAL A 107 -2.37 -8.59 -10.19
C VAL A 107 -1.59 -8.99 -8.94
N ALA A 108 -0.65 -9.93 -9.10
CA ALA A 108 0.23 -10.33 -8.01
C ALA A 108 1.32 -9.27 -7.77
N ALA A 109 1.53 -8.91 -6.50
CA ALA A 109 2.55 -7.93 -6.13
C ALA A 109 3.96 -8.39 -6.52
N ILE A 110 4.25 -9.68 -6.43
CA ILE A 110 5.53 -10.27 -6.77
C ILE A 110 5.89 -10.06 -8.25
N ASP A 111 4.90 -10.15 -9.15
CA ASP A 111 5.09 -9.92 -10.58
C ASP A 111 5.42 -8.45 -10.86
N LEU A 112 4.69 -7.52 -10.22
CA LEU A 112 4.97 -6.10 -10.34
C LEU A 112 6.36 -5.73 -9.79
N ILE A 113 6.80 -6.37 -8.71
CA ILE A 113 8.14 -6.16 -8.14
C ILE A 113 9.23 -6.68 -9.08
N ALA A 114 9.03 -7.86 -9.66
CA ALA A 114 9.96 -8.44 -10.62
C ALA A 114 10.13 -7.56 -11.87
N GLU A 115 9.06 -6.92 -12.31
CA GLU A 115 9.03 -6.00 -13.45
C GLU A 115 9.48 -4.57 -13.12
N GLY A 116 9.75 -4.24 -11.84
CA GLY A 116 10.11 -2.89 -11.41
C GLY A 116 8.94 -1.90 -11.39
N LEU A 117 7.71 -2.41 -11.32
CA LEU A 117 6.48 -1.64 -11.31
C LEU A 117 5.91 -1.41 -9.89
N CYS A 118 6.62 -1.81 -8.83
CA CYS A 118 6.24 -1.58 -7.44
C CYS A 118 7.40 -0.95 -6.69
N ASP A 119 7.12 0.10 -5.93
CA ASP A 119 8.12 0.89 -5.19
C ASP A 119 8.19 0.50 -3.73
N ALA A 120 7.04 0.26 -3.07
CA ALA A 120 6.98 -0.02 -1.65
C ALA A 120 5.88 -1.02 -1.31
N LEU A 121 6.00 -1.61 -0.13
CA LEU A 121 5.02 -2.53 0.42
C LEU A 121 4.39 -1.95 1.70
N VAL A 122 3.10 -2.19 1.86
CA VAL A 122 2.33 -1.80 3.05
C VAL A 122 1.76 -3.03 3.75
N SER A 123 1.55 -2.92 5.08
CA SER A 123 1.08 -4.04 5.90
C SER A 123 -0.37 -4.44 5.63
N ASP A 124 -1.18 -3.49 5.11
CA ASP A 124 -2.62 -3.66 4.97
C ASP A 124 -3.21 -4.15 6.32
N TYR A 125 -3.95 -5.23 6.33
CA TYR A 125 -4.58 -5.82 7.52
C TYR A 125 -3.65 -6.72 8.35
N HIS A 126 -2.41 -6.99 7.92
CA HIS A 126 -1.51 -7.94 8.57
C HIS A 126 -0.09 -7.41 8.72
N ILE A 127 0.19 -6.72 9.84
CA ILE A 127 1.49 -6.07 10.10
C ILE A 127 2.69 -7.04 9.97
N PRO A 128 2.64 -8.30 10.48
CA PRO A 128 3.78 -9.21 10.34
C PRO A 128 4.17 -9.52 8.89
N ALA A 129 3.27 -9.33 7.94
CA ALA A 129 3.56 -9.55 6.52
C ALA A 129 4.68 -8.65 5.97
N LEU A 130 4.96 -7.50 6.59
CA LEU A 130 6.03 -6.60 6.12
C LEU A 130 7.39 -7.31 6.13
N ALA A 131 7.84 -7.78 7.28
CA ALA A 131 9.12 -8.50 7.38
C ALA A 131 9.10 -9.81 6.59
N LEU A 132 7.99 -10.57 6.66
CA LEU A 132 7.82 -11.81 5.92
C LEU A 132 7.92 -11.60 4.40
N SER A 133 7.34 -10.53 3.88
CA SER A 133 7.38 -10.23 2.44
C SER A 133 8.81 -9.98 1.94
N ALA A 134 9.64 -9.29 2.72
CA ALA A 134 11.03 -9.07 2.35
C ALA A 134 11.79 -10.42 2.21
N TRP A 135 11.59 -11.34 3.15
CA TRP A 135 12.18 -12.67 3.06
C TRP A 135 11.60 -13.52 1.93
N THR A 136 10.29 -13.43 1.71
CA THR A 136 9.62 -14.12 0.58
C THR A 136 10.20 -13.69 -0.77
N LEU A 137 10.47 -12.40 -0.96
CA LEU A 137 11.10 -11.88 -2.17
C LEU A 137 12.53 -12.38 -2.38
N VAL A 138 13.29 -12.52 -1.28
CA VAL A 138 14.65 -13.07 -1.30
C VAL A 138 14.63 -14.55 -1.67
N ASP A 139 13.78 -15.34 -1.01
CA ASP A 139 13.66 -16.78 -1.24
C ASP A 139 13.18 -17.10 -2.65
N ALA A 140 12.30 -16.26 -3.21
CA ALA A 140 11.85 -16.35 -4.59
C ALA A 140 12.88 -15.87 -5.62
N GLY A 141 14.04 -15.34 -5.19
CA GLY A 141 15.06 -14.80 -6.09
C GLY A 141 14.66 -13.52 -6.83
N VAL A 142 13.59 -12.85 -6.40
CA VAL A 142 13.06 -11.65 -7.05
C VAL A 142 13.84 -10.39 -6.66
N ALA A 143 14.36 -10.35 -5.42
CA ALA A 143 15.15 -9.23 -4.94
C ALA A 143 16.24 -9.68 -3.97
N SER A 144 17.36 -8.94 -3.94
CA SER A 144 18.33 -9.07 -2.85
C SER A 144 17.75 -8.56 -1.54
N LEU A 145 18.27 -9.01 -0.38
CA LEU A 145 17.76 -8.57 0.92
C LEU A 145 17.77 -7.05 1.09
N PRO A 146 18.84 -6.30 0.72
CA PRO A 146 18.80 -4.83 0.82
C PRO A 146 17.68 -4.20 -0.03
N ARG A 147 17.43 -4.71 -1.25
CA ARG A 147 16.36 -4.22 -2.11
C ARG A 147 14.98 -4.54 -1.54
N ALA A 148 14.76 -5.77 -1.10
CA ALA A 148 13.49 -6.19 -0.50
C ALA A 148 13.20 -5.40 0.79
N TRP A 149 14.22 -5.23 1.64
CA TRP A 149 14.08 -4.45 2.87
C TRP A 149 13.82 -2.98 2.62
N ALA A 150 14.45 -2.38 1.61
CA ALA A 150 14.21 -0.99 1.23
C ALA A 150 12.73 -0.74 0.88
N MET A 151 12.01 -1.72 0.34
CA MET A 151 10.59 -1.59 0.00
C MET A 151 9.67 -1.45 1.23
N ILE A 152 10.14 -1.84 2.41
CA ILE A 152 9.39 -1.72 3.68
C ILE A 152 9.99 -0.69 4.64
N SER A 153 11.08 -0.02 4.27
CA SER A 153 11.78 0.97 5.12
C SER A 153 12.13 2.25 4.36
N THR A 154 13.15 2.21 3.53
CA THR A 154 13.67 3.40 2.82
C THR A 154 12.64 3.99 1.85
N ARG A 155 12.02 3.15 1.03
CA ARG A 155 11.05 3.61 0.03
C ARG A 155 9.79 4.24 0.62
N PRO A 156 9.13 3.64 1.64
CA PRO A 156 8.04 4.32 2.34
C PRO A 156 8.45 5.67 2.93
N ALA A 157 9.64 5.76 3.54
CA ALA A 157 10.12 7.02 4.11
C ALA A 157 10.32 8.10 3.02
N GLU A 158 10.93 7.74 1.89
CA GLU A 158 11.11 8.64 0.74
C GLU A 158 9.76 9.10 0.17
N ILE A 159 8.81 8.19 -0.05
CA ILE A 159 7.47 8.48 -0.58
C ILE A 159 6.73 9.45 0.35
N LEU A 160 6.79 9.20 1.66
CA LEU A 160 6.14 10.03 2.68
C LEU A 160 6.96 11.28 3.07
N ARG A 161 8.12 11.51 2.42
CA ARG A 161 9.01 12.65 2.68
C ARG A 161 9.52 12.71 4.12
N LEU A 162 9.74 11.56 4.75
CA LEU A 162 10.29 11.44 6.09
C LEU A 162 11.82 11.46 6.01
N ALA A 163 12.41 12.64 6.09
CA ALA A 163 13.84 12.83 5.84
C ALA A 163 14.77 12.29 6.94
N ASP A 164 14.22 11.99 8.12
CA ASP A 164 14.99 11.62 9.32
C ASP A 164 15.07 10.08 9.55
N ARG A 165 14.48 9.25 8.69
CA ARG A 165 14.38 7.80 8.90
C ARG A 165 14.39 7.01 7.60
N GLY A 166 14.29 5.67 7.69
CA GLY A 166 14.24 4.75 6.56
C GLY A 166 15.59 4.17 6.16
N ARG A 167 16.69 4.62 6.75
CA ARG A 167 18.06 4.10 6.55
C ARG A 167 18.92 4.31 7.78
N LEU A 168 19.99 3.55 7.87
CA LEU A 168 20.98 3.62 8.95
C LEU A 168 22.14 4.50 8.52
N ASP A 169 22.06 5.81 8.83
CA ASP A 169 23.10 6.79 8.58
C ASP A 169 23.33 7.67 9.80
N PRO A 170 24.54 8.21 10.03
CA PRO A 170 24.79 9.19 11.09
C PRO A 170 23.86 10.40 10.98
N GLY A 171 23.28 10.81 12.11
CA GLY A 171 22.34 11.94 12.17
C GLY A 171 20.89 11.59 11.89
N MET A 172 20.61 10.35 11.44
CA MET A 172 19.23 9.87 11.27
C MET A 172 18.63 9.44 12.61
N ARG A 173 17.31 9.44 12.68
CA ARG A 173 16.58 8.91 13.82
C ARG A 173 16.90 7.41 14.00
N ALA A 174 17.23 7.01 15.21
CA ALA A 174 17.59 5.64 15.53
C ALA A 174 16.32 4.76 15.62
N ASP A 175 15.78 4.41 14.46
CA ASP A 175 14.70 3.42 14.29
C ASP A 175 15.33 2.16 13.65
N LEU A 176 15.46 1.09 14.42
CA LEU A 176 16.18 -0.11 14.02
C LEU A 176 15.38 -1.36 14.40
N VAL A 177 15.55 -2.40 13.60
CA VAL A 177 15.14 -3.76 13.97
C VAL A 177 16.36 -4.67 13.92
N ILE A 178 16.54 -5.49 14.96
CA ILE A 178 17.56 -6.55 15.03
C ILE A 178 16.84 -7.86 14.79
N MET A 179 17.31 -8.61 13.81
CA MET A 179 16.73 -9.88 13.42
C MET A 179 17.76 -11.00 13.46
N ASN A 180 17.34 -12.15 13.88
CA ASN A 180 18.14 -13.37 13.76
C ASN A 180 18.29 -13.76 12.29
N ALA A 181 19.50 -13.95 11.82
CA ALA A 181 19.78 -14.25 10.42
C ALA A 181 19.30 -15.65 9.99
N GLU A 182 19.26 -16.60 10.92
CA GLU A 182 18.87 -17.99 10.66
C GLU A 182 17.36 -18.19 10.79
N THR A 183 16.80 -17.75 11.93
CA THR A 183 15.36 -17.93 12.24
C THR A 183 14.48 -16.86 11.63
N ARG A 184 15.06 -15.73 11.23
CA ARG A 184 14.37 -14.53 10.71
C ARG A 184 13.40 -13.91 11.74
N ALA A 185 13.55 -14.27 13.01
CA ALA A 185 12.78 -13.70 14.10
C ALA A 185 13.31 -12.30 14.46
N VAL A 186 12.41 -11.42 14.88
CA VAL A 186 12.78 -10.12 15.46
C VAL A 186 13.28 -10.35 16.88
N GLU A 187 14.54 -10.00 17.14
CA GLU A 187 15.15 -10.10 18.46
C GLU A 187 15.03 -8.80 19.26
N ALA A 188 15.14 -7.65 18.58
CA ALA A 188 14.92 -6.37 19.23
C ALA A 188 14.39 -5.31 18.24
N THR A 189 13.68 -4.33 18.79
CA THR A 189 13.24 -3.13 18.09
C THR A 189 13.62 -1.89 18.88
N ILE A 190 14.26 -0.94 18.22
CA ILE A 190 14.62 0.37 18.77
C ILE A 190 13.81 1.41 18.01
N SER A 191 13.15 2.31 18.74
CA SER A 191 12.38 3.42 18.17
C SER A 191 12.81 4.74 18.80
N GLY A 192 13.27 5.66 17.99
CA GLY A 192 13.79 6.94 18.46
C GLY A 192 14.93 6.81 19.47
N GLY A 193 15.80 5.81 19.31
CA GLY A 193 16.92 5.51 20.22
C GLY A 193 16.52 4.78 21.50
N ARG A 194 15.26 4.38 21.66
CA ARG A 194 14.77 3.66 22.86
C ARG A 194 14.45 2.21 22.50
N LEU A 195 14.84 1.28 23.37
CA LEU A 195 14.43 -0.12 23.24
C LEU A 195 12.91 -0.21 23.40
N ALA A 196 12.21 -0.61 22.32
CA ALA A 196 10.76 -0.75 22.27
C ALA A 196 10.31 -2.22 22.45
N TYR A 197 11.17 -3.16 22.01
CA TYR A 197 10.91 -4.59 22.12
C TYR A 197 12.25 -5.33 22.27
N LEU A 198 12.26 -6.37 23.10
CA LEU A 198 13.34 -7.35 23.22
C LEU A 198 12.70 -8.73 23.36
N ALA A 199 13.10 -9.67 22.50
CA ALA A 199 12.68 -11.05 22.63
C ALA A 199 13.20 -11.62 23.95
N GLY A 200 12.33 -12.30 24.69
CA GLY A 200 12.75 -13.09 25.87
C GLY A 200 13.51 -14.33 25.43
N GLU A 201 14.36 -14.85 26.33
CA GLU A 201 14.98 -16.18 26.18
C GLU A 201 13.92 -17.29 26.24
#